data_956099648b19ea0cc1d898f027cc2c39
#
_entry.id   956099648b19ea0cc1d898f027cc2c39
#
_cell.length_a   1.000
_cell.length_b   1.000
_cell.length_c   1.000
_cell.angle_alpha   90.00
_cell.angle_beta   90.00
_cell.angle_gamma   90.00
#
_symmetry.space_group_name_H-M   'P 1'
#
loop_
_entity.id
_entity.type
_entity.pdbx_description
1 polymer ?
#
loop_
_entity_poly.entity_id
_entity_poly.type
_entity_poly.pdbx_seq_one_letter_code
_entity_poly.pdbx_strand_id
1 'polypeptide(L)'
;RDGVRSRGLGDVYKRQPINDWHVEQKAEFENVGQWKRAWYYPINAETMHQAVQRESKAARESSGILDASTLGKIDIQGSDVSEFLNRVYTNAWSKLGIGKCRYGLMLNEDGMVYDDGVTTRLGENHYLMTTTTGGAANVLGKLEDYLQTEWPELDVYLTSVTDQFATASLCGPNSKKILKKIIPDLDFSDENFPHMSFKAVSYTHLRAHET
;
A
#
# COMPACT_ATOMS: atom_id res chain seq x y z
N ARG A 1 3.94 30.14 20.63
CA ARG A 1 4.85 30.75 19.64
C ARG A 1 4.34 30.36 18.27
N ASP A 2 3.68 31.32 17.61
CA ASP A 2 3.11 31.13 16.27
C ASP A 2 4.24 30.94 15.26
N GLY A 3 4.30 29.72 14.68
CA GLY A 3 5.20 29.44 13.58
C GLY A 3 4.80 30.28 12.36
N VAL A 4 5.76 31.01 11.80
CA VAL A 4 5.61 31.80 10.59
C VAL A 4 5.14 30.88 9.47
N ARG A 5 3.86 30.94 9.10
CA ARG A 5 3.33 30.33 7.88
C ARG A 5 3.88 31.12 6.70
N SER A 6 4.74 30.51 5.88
CA SER A 6 5.18 31.10 4.62
C SER A 6 3.95 31.31 3.72
N ARG A 7 3.59 32.56 3.49
CA ARG A 7 2.58 32.92 2.49
C ARG A 7 3.27 32.84 1.11
N GLY A 8 2.97 31.79 0.31
CA GLY A 8 3.51 31.83 -1.04
C GLY A 8 3.28 30.62 -1.95
N LEU A 9 3.14 29.43 -1.42
CA LEU A 9 2.71 28.25 -2.21
C LEU A 9 1.60 27.61 -1.39
N GLY A 10 0.39 27.59 -1.92
CA GLY A 10 -0.72 26.87 -1.31
C GLY A 10 -0.27 25.44 -1.02
N ASP A 11 -0.80 24.82 0.03
CA ASP A 11 -0.46 23.45 0.41
C ASP A 11 -0.62 22.52 -0.81
N VAL A 12 0.52 22.12 -1.41
CA VAL A 12 0.52 21.22 -2.57
C VAL A 12 0.44 19.81 -2.04
N TYR A 13 -0.77 19.25 -2.08
CA TYR A 13 -0.99 17.84 -1.74
C TYR A 13 -0.95 16.98 -3.00
N LYS A 14 -0.34 15.80 -2.89
CA LYS A 14 -0.53 14.71 -3.84
C LYS A 14 -1.97 14.22 -3.78
N ARG A 15 -2.53 13.86 -4.93
CA ARG A 15 -3.87 13.32 -5.05
C ARG A 15 -3.82 11.85 -5.44
N GLN A 16 -4.78 11.08 -4.94
CA GLN A 16 -4.93 9.67 -5.32
C GLN A 16 -5.28 9.54 -6.81
N PRO A 17 -4.93 8.43 -7.47
CA PRO A 17 -5.17 8.24 -8.91
C PRO A 17 -6.62 8.42 -9.34
N ILE A 18 -7.58 8.02 -8.48
CA ILE A 18 -9.02 8.17 -8.73
C ILE A 18 -9.65 9.32 -7.93
N ASN A 19 -8.86 10.38 -7.65
CA ASN A 19 -9.33 11.53 -6.88
C ASN A 19 -10.64 12.14 -7.41
N ASP A 20 -10.79 12.25 -8.72
CA ASP A 20 -11.94 12.89 -9.32
C ASP A 20 -13.21 12.05 -9.05
N TRP A 21 -13.10 10.74 -9.12
CA TRP A 21 -14.18 9.84 -8.71
C TRP A 21 -14.55 10.03 -7.22
N HIS A 22 -13.55 10.15 -6.33
CA HIS A 22 -13.79 10.42 -4.91
C HIS A 22 -14.58 11.72 -4.71
N VAL A 23 -14.21 12.77 -5.45
CA VAL A 23 -14.92 14.07 -5.42
C VAL A 23 -16.37 13.93 -5.92
N GLU A 24 -16.58 13.24 -7.04
CA GLU A 24 -17.92 12.96 -7.59
C GLU A 24 -18.78 12.16 -6.61
N GLN A 25 -18.20 11.21 -5.88
CA GLN A 25 -18.87 10.46 -4.83
C GLN A 25 -19.01 11.24 -3.51
N LYS A 26 -18.62 12.52 -3.49
CA LYS A 26 -18.72 13.41 -2.32
C LYS A 26 -17.94 12.89 -1.10
N ALA A 27 -16.78 12.29 -1.35
CA ALA A 27 -15.90 11.87 -0.28
C ALA A 27 -15.47 13.06 0.58
N GLU A 28 -15.40 12.86 1.89
CA GLU A 28 -14.65 13.73 2.78
C GLU A 28 -13.18 13.31 2.77
N PHE A 29 -12.28 14.28 2.89
CA PHE A 29 -10.85 14.04 2.73
C PHE A 29 -10.08 14.35 4.00
N GLU A 30 -9.02 13.58 4.25
CA GLU A 30 -8.03 13.83 5.29
C GLU A 30 -6.64 14.09 4.68
N ASN A 31 -5.80 14.78 5.46
CA ASN A 31 -4.41 15.01 5.09
C ASN A 31 -3.53 13.99 5.82
N VAL A 32 -2.80 13.15 5.05
CA VAL A 32 -1.87 12.16 5.59
C VAL A 32 -0.52 12.31 4.89
N GLY A 33 0.48 12.81 5.62
CA GLY A 33 1.76 13.19 5.02
C GLY A 33 1.55 14.22 3.90
N GLN A 34 2.02 13.92 2.71
CA GLN A 34 1.87 14.78 1.52
C GLN A 34 0.58 14.49 0.72
N TRP A 35 -0.28 13.60 1.20
CA TRP A 35 -1.45 13.16 0.47
C TRP A 35 -2.73 13.80 0.99
N LYS A 36 -3.61 14.16 0.06
CA LYS A 36 -5.03 14.37 0.33
C LYS A 36 -5.76 13.07 -0.02
N ARG A 37 -6.18 12.33 1.01
CA ARG A 37 -6.75 10.98 0.90
C ARG A 37 -8.24 11.00 1.17
N ALA A 38 -9.03 10.28 0.36
CA ALA A 38 -10.44 10.04 0.67
C ALA A 38 -10.56 9.27 2.00
N TRP A 39 -11.41 9.76 2.89
CA TRP A 39 -11.55 9.27 4.25
C TRP A 39 -12.85 8.48 4.45
N TYR A 40 -14.00 9.10 4.17
CA TYR A 40 -15.31 8.47 4.24
C TYR A 40 -16.28 9.15 3.26
N TYR A 41 -17.45 8.52 3.04
CA TYR A 41 -18.45 8.98 2.06
C TYR A 41 -19.80 9.20 2.74
N PRO A 42 -20.13 10.42 3.19
CA PRO A 42 -21.40 10.68 3.85
C PRO A 42 -22.59 10.56 2.87
N ILE A 43 -23.70 9.98 3.33
CA ILE A 43 -24.96 9.89 2.62
C ILE A 43 -26.03 10.65 3.44
N ASN A 44 -26.83 11.49 2.79
CA ASN A 44 -27.96 12.15 3.45
C ASN A 44 -27.60 12.91 4.74
N ALA A 45 -26.53 13.69 4.71
CA ALA A 45 -26.05 14.46 5.84
C ALA A 45 -25.65 13.62 7.08
N GLU A 46 -25.19 12.39 6.89
CA GLU A 46 -24.57 11.57 7.92
C GLU A 46 -23.40 12.31 8.58
N THR A 47 -23.29 12.16 9.89
CA THR A 47 -22.04 12.48 10.59
C THR A 47 -20.95 11.48 10.19
N MET A 48 -19.67 11.86 10.37
CA MET A 48 -18.54 10.95 10.15
C MET A 48 -18.74 9.59 10.85
N HIS A 49 -19.18 9.61 12.10
CA HIS A 49 -19.37 8.38 12.87
C HIS A 49 -20.45 7.46 12.26
N GLN A 50 -21.55 8.02 11.78
CA GLN A 50 -22.62 7.26 11.10
C GLN A 50 -22.16 6.69 9.77
N ALA A 51 -21.44 7.47 8.96
CA ALA A 51 -20.88 7.02 7.71
C ALA A 51 -19.88 5.87 7.92
N VAL A 52 -18.93 6.02 8.86
CA VAL A 52 -17.94 4.99 9.21
C VAL A 52 -18.60 3.71 9.72
N GLN A 53 -19.64 3.81 10.55
CA GLN A 53 -20.39 2.62 11.00
C GLN A 53 -21.05 1.89 9.83
N ARG A 54 -21.71 2.61 8.93
CA ARG A 54 -22.36 2.04 7.74
C ARG A 54 -21.33 1.38 6.81
N GLU A 55 -20.22 2.05 6.53
CA GLU A 55 -19.17 1.54 5.63
C GLU A 55 -18.48 0.30 6.23
N SER A 56 -18.17 0.35 7.53
CA SER A 56 -17.58 -0.81 8.22
C SER A 56 -18.53 -2.01 8.25
N LYS A 57 -19.83 -1.79 8.43
CA LYS A 57 -20.84 -2.83 8.37
C LYS A 57 -20.94 -3.42 6.95
N ALA A 58 -20.97 -2.59 5.92
CA ALA A 58 -21.01 -3.02 4.52
C ALA A 58 -19.78 -3.88 4.16
N ALA A 59 -18.58 -3.48 4.61
CA ALA A 59 -17.35 -4.24 4.40
C ALA A 59 -17.39 -5.62 5.08
N ARG A 60 -18.04 -5.76 6.25
CA ARG A 60 -18.18 -7.04 6.95
C ARG A 60 -19.25 -7.94 6.39
N GLU A 61 -20.37 -7.39 5.96
CA GLU A 61 -21.53 -8.15 5.52
C GLU A 61 -21.56 -8.42 4.00
N SER A 62 -20.84 -7.59 3.22
CA SER A 62 -20.84 -7.67 1.76
C SER A 62 -19.42 -7.47 1.19
N SER A 63 -19.07 -6.22 0.90
CA SER A 63 -17.75 -5.84 0.39
C SER A 63 -17.48 -4.37 0.65
N GLY A 64 -16.20 -4.04 0.77
CA GLY A 64 -15.69 -2.68 0.82
C GLY A 64 -14.49 -2.53 -0.11
N ILE A 65 -14.34 -1.34 -0.67
CA ILE A 65 -13.15 -0.96 -1.45
C ILE A 65 -12.53 0.28 -0.82
N LEU A 66 -11.19 0.25 -0.68
CA LEU A 66 -10.41 1.39 -0.21
C LEU A 66 -9.35 1.71 -1.25
N ASP A 67 -9.24 2.98 -1.64
CA ASP A 67 -8.08 3.45 -2.41
C ASP A 67 -6.86 3.56 -1.49
N ALA A 68 -6.01 2.55 -1.56
CA ALA A 68 -4.79 2.43 -0.77
C ALA A 68 -3.54 2.93 -1.53
N SER A 69 -3.73 3.73 -2.60
CA SER A 69 -2.63 4.22 -3.44
C SER A 69 -1.64 5.12 -2.69
N THR A 70 -2.03 5.63 -1.53
CA THR A 70 -1.17 6.50 -0.70
C THR A 70 -0.14 5.74 0.13
N LEU A 71 -0.29 4.41 0.30
CA LEU A 71 0.73 3.59 0.96
C LEU A 71 2.06 3.72 0.22
N GLY A 72 3.15 3.84 0.98
CA GLY A 72 4.49 3.81 0.39
C GLY A 72 4.74 2.49 -0.32
N LYS A 73 5.44 2.53 -1.44
CA LYS A 73 5.86 1.36 -2.20
C LYS A 73 7.31 1.51 -2.59
N ILE A 74 8.10 0.51 -2.22
CA ILE A 74 9.53 0.47 -2.51
C ILE A 74 9.79 -0.81 -3.30
N ASP A 75 10.32 -0.64 -4.50
CA ASP A 75 10.89 -1.73 -5.29
C ASP A 75 12.31 -2.00 -4.80
N ILE A 76 12.62 -3.25 -4.50
CA ILE A 76 13.89 -3.66 -3.91
C ILE A 76 14.47 -4.78 -4.76
N GLN A 77 15.66 -4.55 -5.31
CA GLN A 77 16.35 -5.49 -6.17
C GLN A 77 17.80 -5.67 -5.74
N GLY A 78 18.37 -6.84 -5.99
CA GLY A 78 19.76 -7.17 -5.69
C GLY A 78 19.92 -8.56 -5.11
N SER A 79 21.12 -9.12 -5.19
CA SER A 79 21.41 -10.49 -4.73
C SER A 79 21.25 -10.65 -3.21
N ASP A 80 21.42 -9.57 -2.45
CA ASP A 80 21.44 -9.59 -0.97
C ASP A 80 20.12 -9.08 -0.34
N VAL A 81 19.06 -8.88 -1.13
CA VAL A 81 17.78 -8.32 -0.62
C VAL A 81 17.21 -9.13 0.53
N SER A 82 17.21 -10.46 0.45
CA SER A 82 16.65 -11.28 1.53
C SER A 82 17.44 -11.18 2.82
N GLU A 83 18.77 -11.06 2.73
CA GLU A 83 19.64 -10.82 3.88
C GLU A 83 19.40 -9.43 4.47
N PHE A 84 19.36 -8.40 3.62
CA PHE A 84 19.07 -7.03 4.03
C PHE A 84 17.73 -6.94 4.78
N LEU A 85 16.66 -7.51 4.22
CA LEU A 85 15.36 -7.52 4.86
C LEU A 85 15.35 -8.30 6.19
N ASN A 86 16.15 -9.38 6.33
CA ASN A 86 16.30 -10.10 7.59
C ASN A 86 16.98 -9.25 8.68
N ARG A 87 17.84 -8.31 8.31
CA ARG A 87 18.50 -7.40 9.28
C ARG A 87 17.55 -6.28 9.73
N VAL A 88 16.67 -5.82 8.83
CA VAL A 88 15.81 -4.65 9.08
C VAL A 88 14.48 -5.03 9.75
N TYR A 89 13.88 -6.14 9.35
CA TYR A 89 12.54 -6.55 9.79
C TYR A 89 12.58 -7.76 10.72
N THR A 90 11.57 -7.89 11.56
CA THR A 90 11.47 -8.97 12.56
C THR A 90 11.23 -10.37 11.98
N ASN A 91 11.03 -10.51 10.67
CA ASN A 91 10.62 -11.76 10.02
C ASN A 91 11.77 -12.40 9.21
N ALA A 92 11.67 -13.71 8.97
CA ALA A 92 12.66 -14.46 8.19
C ALA A 92 12.36 -14.36 6.69
N TRP A 93 12.89 -13.37 6.01
CA TRP A 93 12.65 -13.08 4.59
C TRP A 93 13.32 -14.07 3.65
N SER A 94 14.47 -14.62 4.02
CA SER A 94 15.15 -15.68 3.27
C SER A 94 14.29 -16.95 3.08
N LYS A 95 13.29 -17.16 3.96
CA LYS A 95 12.33 -18.27 3.87
C LYS A 95 11.05 -17.92 3.10
N LEU A 96 10.92 -16.69 2.59
CA LEU A 96 9.75 -16.29 1.81
C LEU A 96 9.88 -16.83 0.38
N GLY A 97 8.94 -17.68 -0.06
CA GLY A 97 8.91 -18.20 -1.44
C GLY A 97 8.54 -17.11 -2.46
N ILE A 98 8.95 -17.28 -3.71
CA ILE A 98 8.54 -16.44 -4.83
C ILE A 98 7.01 -16.52 -5.00
N GLY A 99 6.36 -15.39 -5.26
CA GLY A 99 4.91 -15.29 -5.35
C GLY A 99 4.20 -15.30 -3.99
N LYS A 100 4.95 -15.16 -2.88
CA LYS A 100 4.40 -15.05 -1.54
C LYS A 100 4.60 -13.66 -0.97
N CYS A 101 3.68 -13.29 -0.06
CA CYS A 101 3.71 -12.04 0.69
C CYS A 101 3.95 -12.33 2.17
N ARG A 102 4.49 -11.36 2.88
CA ARG A 102 4.64 -11.42 4.34
C ARG A 102 4.46 -10.03 4.94
N TYR A 103 3.65 -9.98 5.99
CA TYR A 103 3.58 -8.82 6.85
C TYR A 103 4.82 -8.76 7.74
N GLY A 104 5.42 -7.59 7.88
CA GLY A 104 6.61 -7.37 8.67
C GLY A 104 6.52 -6.11 9.51
N LEU A 105 7.21 -6.14 10.65
CA LEU A 105 7.42 -5.01 11.53
C LEU A 105 8.86 -4.54 11.43
N MET A 106 9.03 -3.25 11.19
CA MET A 106 10.31 -2.55 11.31
C MET A 106 10.38 -1.92 12.70
N LEU A 107 11.44 -2.21 13.43
CA LEU A 107 11.63 -1.69 14.77
C LEU A 107 12.75 -0.65 14.80
N ASN A 108 12.66 0.27 15.76
CA ASN A 108 13.77 1.08 16.17
C ASN A 108 14.74 0.29 17.09
N GLU A 109 15.86 0.88 17.40
CA GLU A 109 16.92 0.32 18.26
C GLU A 109 16.45 0.06 19.69
N ASP A 110 15.43 0.81 20.14
CA ASP A 110 14.74 0.63 21.43
C ASP A 110 13.66 -0.46 21.42
N GLY A 111 13.45 -1.13 20.26
CA GLY A 111 12.45 -2.18 20.06
C GLY A 111 11.04 -1.67 19.82
N MET A 112 10.84 -0.36 19.71
CA MET A 112 9.53 0.21 19.37
C MET A 112 9.26 0.11 17.87
N VAL A 113 7.99 -0.07 17.50
CA VAL A 113 7.59 -0.15 16.09
C VAL A 113 7.87 1.18 15.39
N TYR A 114 8.68 1.12 14.34
CA TYR A 114 9.00 2.25 13.48
C TYR A 114 8.00 2.36 12.32
N ASP A 115 7.77 1.26 11.63
CA ASP A 115 6.79 1.13 10.54
C ASP A 115 6.38 -0.34 10.37
N ASP A 116 5.35 -0.56 9.56
CA ASP A 116 4.87 -1.89 9.22
C ASP A 116 4.40 -1.93 7.76
N GLY A 117 4.30 -3.13 7.21
CA GLY A 117 3.81 -3.30 5.87
C GLY A 117 3.87 -4.73 5.36
N VAL A 118 3.43 -4.91 4.13
CA VAL A 118 3.47 -6.19 3.43
C VAL A 118 4.57 -6.14 2.38
N THR A 119 5.47 -7.12 2.42
CA THR A 119 6.48 -7.31 1.40
C THR A 119 6.18 -8.55 0.58
N THR A 120 6.22 -8.42 -0.72
CA THR A 120 5.97 -9.47 -1.72
C THR A 120 7.27 -9.86 -2.39
N ARG A 121 7.59 -11.15 -2.47
CA ARG A 121 8.70 -11.65 -3.28
C ARG A 121 8.26 -11.89 -4.71
N LEU A 122 8.65 -11.00 -5.62
CA LEU A 122 8.29 -11.04 -7.05
C LEU A 122 9.18 -12.00 -7.85
N GLY A 123 10.45 -12.11 -7.46
CA GLY A 123 11.45 -12.94 -8.11
C GLY A 123 12.54 -13.37 -7.13
N GLU A 124 13.56 -14.03 -7.62
CA GLU A 124 14.67 -14.51 -6.77
C GLU A 124 15.31 -13.37 -6.00
N ASN A 125 15.64 -12.28 -6.69
CA ASN A 125 16.32 -11.09 -6.17
C ASN A 125 15.46 -9.82 -6.31
N HIS A 126 14.13 -9.96 -6.30
CA HIS A 126 13.20 -8.87 -6.52
C HIS A 126 12.02 -8.90 -5.54
N TYR A 127 11.84 -7.81 -4.82
CA TYR A 127 10.79 -7.64 -3.82
C TYR A 127 10.06 -6.31 -4.02
N LEU A 128 8.78 -6.29 -3.69
CA LEU A 128 7.97 -5.08 -3.60
C LEU A 128 7.49 -4.94 -2.16
N MET A 129 7.89 -3.87 -1.50
CA MET A 129 7.55 -3.59 -0.11
C MET A 129 6.55 -2.44 -0.03
N THR A 130 5.55 -2.57 0.86
CA THR A 130 4.67 -1.46 1.23
C THR A 130 5.04 -0.92 2.61
N THR A 131 4.76 0.36 2.84
CA THR A 131 4.94 1.07 4.11
C THR A 131 3.66 1.81 4.47
N THR A 132 3.57 2.35 5.69
CA THR A 132 2.50 3.30 6.00
C THR A 132 2.61 4.55 5.13
N THR A 133 1.48 5.23 4.90
CA THR A 133 1.44 6.46 4.08
C THR A 133 2.34 7.55 4.66
N GLY A 134 2.25 7.79 5.97
CA GLY A 134 3.03 8.82 6.65
C GLY A 134 4.51 8.48 6.80
N GLY A 135 4.84 7.19 6.90
CA GLY A 135 6.19 6.68 7.08
C GLY A 135 7.01 6.54 5.79
N ALA A 136 6.39 6.58 4.61
CA ALA A 136 7.00 6.19 3.34
C ALA A 136 8.38 6.80 3.07
N ALA A 137 8.53 8.12 3.24
CA ALA A 137 9.80 8.80 3.00
C ALA A 137 10.83 8.48 4.08
N ASN A 138 10.41 8.38 5.34
CA ASN A 138 11.30 8.09 6.46
C ASN A 138 11.82 6.65 6.40
N VAL A 139 10.96 5.69 6.03
CA VAL A 139 11.37 4.29 5.85
C VAL A 139 12.39 4.18 4.73
N LEU A 140 12.12 4.77 3.56
CA LEU A 140 13.07 4.74 2.45
C LEU A 140 14.41 5.37 2.86
N GLY A 141 14.40 6.57 3.46
CA GLY A 141 15.62 7.22 3.92
C GLY A 141 16.41 6.39 4.94
N LYS A 142 15.72 5.73 5.89
CA LYS A 142 16.37 4.84 6.86
C LYS A 142 16.98 3.59 6.21
N LEU A 143 16.30 3.01 5.22
CA LEU A 143 16.84 1.88 4.45
C LEU A 143 18.06 2.28 3.62
N GLU A 144 18.03 3.46 2.99
CA GLU A 144 19.18 4.02 2.25
C GLU A 144 20.36 4.32 3.19
N ASP A 145 20.09 4.87 4.39
CA ASP A 145 21.09 5.14 5.39
C ASP A 145 21.81 3.85 5.83
N TYR A 146 21.07 2.79 6.12
CA TYR A 146 21.64 1.49 6.46
C TYR A 146 22.54 0.92 5.36
N LEU A 147 22.14 1.03 4.08
CA LEU A 147 22.93 0.56 2.95
C LEU A 147 24.20 1.41 2.73
N GLN A 148 24.16 2.69 3.10
CA GLN A 148 25.31 3.59 2.91
C GLN A 148 26.27 3.57 4.08
N THR A 149 25.81 3.31 5.30
CA THR A 149 26.62 3.46 6.51
C THR A 149 26.90 2.15 7.23
N GLU A 150 25.90 1.28 7.38
CA GLU A 150 26.04 0.06 8.18
C GLU A 150 26.42 -1.16 7.32
N TRP A 151 25.88 -1.27 6.11
CA TRP A 151 26.03 -2.45 5.24
C TRP A 151 26.32 -2.08 3.78
N PRO A 152 27.36 -1.26 3.51
CA PRO A 152 27.69 -0.82 2.16
C PRO A 152 28.16 -1.94 1.23
N GLU A 153 28.47 -3.12 1.79
CA GLU A 153 28.88 -4.30 1.03
C GLU A 153 27.71 -5.05 0.38
N LEU A 154 26.45 -4.80 0.81
CA LEU A 154 25.28 -5.51 0.29
C LEU A 154 24.90 -5.01 -1.10
N ASP A 155 24.68 -5.93 -2.01
CA ASP A 155 24.14 -5.67 -3.36
C ASP A 155 22.61 -5.53 -3.28
N VAL A 156 22.16 -4.31 -2.93
CA VAL A 156 20.73 -3.95 -2.79
C VAL A 156 20.46 -2.58 -3.38
N TYR A 157 19.43 -2.48 -4.19
CA TYR A 157 18.95 -1.27 -4.84
C TYR A 157 17.53 -0.97 -4.42
N LEU A 158 17.27 0.25 -3.97
CA LEU A 158 15.98 0.73 -3.51
C LEU A 158 15.43 1.78 -4.48
N THR A 159 14.16 1.65 -4.86
CA THR A 159 13.49 2.63 -5.70
C THR A 159 12.09 2.91 -5.17
N SER A 160 11.78 4.16 -4.88
CA SER A 160 10.40 4.53 -4.58
C SER A 160 9.53 4.42 -5.83
N VAL A 161 8.52 3.57 -5.76
CA VAL A 161 7.53 3.37 -6.84
C VAL A 161 6.12 3.73 -6.41
N THR A 162 6.00 4.50 -5.33
CA THR A 162 4.71 4.90 -4.74
C THR A 162 3.77 5.52 -5.77
N ASP A 163 4.27 6.42 -6.59
CA ASP A 163 3.48 7.17 -7.57
C ASP A 163 3.24 6.37 -8.87
N GLN A 164 3.84 5.18 -9.01
CA GLN A 164 3.71 4.33 -10.22
C GLN A 164 2.58 3.32 -10.11
N PHE A 165 2.04 3.08 -8.90
CA PHE A 165 1.00 2.08 -8.66
C PHE A 165 -0.25 2.71 -8.05
N ALA A 166 -1.39 2.54 -8.73
CA ALA A 166 -2.69 2.65 -8.10
C ALA A 166 -2.97 1.35 -7.33
N THR A 167 -3.42 1.46 -6.09
CA THR A 167 -3.67 0.32 -5.22
C THR A 167 -5.08 0.38 -4.67
N ALA A 168 -5.89 -0.63 -4.96
CA ALA A 168 -7.21 -0.80 -4.37
C ALA A 168 -7.20 -2.00 -3.41
N SER A 169 -7.63 -1.78 -2.17
CA SER A 169 -7.89 -2.85 -1.21
C SER A 169 -9.37 -3.23 -1.29
N LEU A 170 -9.65 -4.46 -1.72
CA LEU A 170 -11.00 -5.02 -1.79
C LEU A 170 -11.17 -6.06 -0.69
N CYS A 171 -12.11 -5.84 0.20
CA CYS A 171 -12.35 -6.71 1.36
C CYS A 171 -13.81 -7.15 1.47
N GLY A 172 -14.08 -8.07 2.38
CA GLY A 172 -15.41 -8.59 2.69
C GLY A 172 -15.76 -9.89 1.98
N PRO A 173 -16.85 -10.56 2.42
CA PRO A 173 -17.21 -11.92 1.99
C PRO A 173 -17.50 -12.05 0.49
N ASN A 174 -17.87 -10.96 -0.20
CA ASN A 174 -18.13 -10.97 -1.64
C ASN A 174 -16.92 -10.54 -2.49
N SER A 175 -15.75 -10.23 -1.90
CA SER A 175 -14.56 -9.74 -2.62
C SER A 175 -14.10 -10.71 -3.72
N LYS A 176 -14.02 -12.02 -3.44
CA LYS A 176 -13.67 -13.04 -4.46
C LYS A 176 -14.66 -13.06 -5.63
N LYS A 177 -15.97 -12.89 -5.38
CA LYS A 177 -16.98 -12.87 -6.45
C LYS A 177 -16.83 -11.64 -7.37
N ILE A 178 -16.47 -10.50 -6.78
CA ILE A 178 -16.22 -9.26 -7.53
C ILE A 178 -14.97 -9.45 -8.39
N LEU A 179 -13.85 -9.88 -7.79
CA LEU A 179 -12.60 -10.10 -8.51
C LEU A 179 -12.75 -11.11 -9.66
N LYS A 180 -13.51 -12.19 -9.46
CA LYS A 180 -13.77 -13.18 -10.52
C LYS A 180 -14.51 -12.61 -11.72
N LYS A 181 -15.34 -11.56 -11.53
CA LYS A 181 -15.98 -10.85 -12.65
C LYS A 181 -15.01 -9.95 -13.42
N ILE A 182 -14.04 -9.38 -12.69
CA ILE A 182 -13.05 -8.46 -13.26
C ILE A 182 -11.90 -9.24 -13.91
N ILE A 183 -11.48 -10.35 -13.29
CA ILE A 183 -10.36 -11.21 -13.73
C ILE A 183 -10.88 -12.65 -13.86
N PRO A 184 -11.67 -12.95 -14.91
CA PRO A 184 -12.32 -14.26 -15.03
C PRO A 184 -11.32 -15.43 -15.21
N ASP A 185 -10.15 -15.16 -15.79
CA ASP A 185 -9.13 -16.17 -16.09
C ASP A 185 -8.28 -16.54 -14.86
N LEU A 186 -8.38 -15.79 -13.76
CA LEU A 186 -7.66 -16.11 -12.54
C LEU A 186 -8.47 -17.05 -11.64
N ASP A 187 -7.86 -18.16 -11.25
CA ASP A 187 -8.43 -19.04 -10.26
C ASP A 187 -8.16 -18.52 -8.84
N PHE A 188 -9.26 -18.13 -8.16
CA PHE A 188 -9.26 -17.61 -6.79
C PHE A 188 -9.52 -18.71 -5.74
N SER A 189 -9.42 -20.00 -6.08
CA SER A 189 -9.49 -21.09 -5.10
C SER A 189 -8.36 -20.97 -4.07
N ASP A 190 -8.58 -21.46 -2.87
CA ASP A 190 -7.56 -21.40 -1.81
C ASP A 190 -6.33 -22.27 -2.14
N GLU A 191 -6.46 -23.23 -3.04
CA GLU A 191 -5.37 -24.06 -3.56
C GLU A 191 -4.47 -23.25 -4.51
N ASN A 192 -5.06 -22.53 -5.46
CA ASN A 192 -4.33 -21.83 -6.52
C ASN A 192 -4.01 -20.38 -6.18
N PHE A 193 -4.75 -19.78 -5.23
CA PHE A 193 -4.50 -18.44 -4.72
C PHE A 193 -4.62 -18.41 -3.19
N PRO A 194 -3.70 -19.08 -2.48
CA PRO A 194 -3.74 -19.18 -1.02
C PRO A 194 -3.49 -17.82 -0.36
N HIS A 195 -3.86 -17.73 0.92
CA HIS A 195 -3.58 -16.54 1.74
C HIS A 195 -2.11 -16.13 1.67
N MET A 196 -1.86 -14.81 1.66
CA MET A 196 -0.52 -14.22 1.53
C MET A 196 0.24 -14.68 0.28
N SER A 197 -0.45 -14.75 -0.84
CA SER A 197 0.15 -15.01 -2.15
C SER A 197 -0.04 -13.82 -3.10
N PHE A 198 0.82 -13.75 -4.09
CA PHE A 198 0.83 -12.77 -5.16
C PHE A 198 0.75 -13.46 -6.52
N LYS A 199 -0.02 -12.87 -7.43
CA LYS A 199 -0.04 -13.24 -8.85
C LYS A 199 -0.04 -11.99 -9.71
N ALA A 200 0.84 -11.95 -10.69
CA ALA A 200 0.79 -10.94 -11.75
C ALA A 200 -0.18 -11.41 -12.85
N VAL A 201 -1.01 -10.49 -13.33
CA VAL A 201 -1.91 -10.73 -14.47
C VAL A 201 -1.77 -9.58 -15.46
N SER A 202 -1.77 -9.88 -16.77
CA SER A 202 -1.83 -8.85 -17.80
C SER A 202 -3.29 -8.60 -18.18
N TYR A 203 -3.69 -7.34 -18.10
CA TYR A 203 -5.01 -6.89 -18.53
C TYR A 203 -4.96 -6.47 -19.99
N THR A 204 -5.53 -7.27 -20.90
CA THR A 204 -5.65 -6.89 -22.31
C THR A 204 -6.97 -6.19 -22.66
N HIS A 205 -7.91 -6.07 -21.72
CA HIS A 205 -9.29 -5.63 -22.00
C HIS A 205 -9.92 -4.71 -20.93
N LEU A 206 -9.21 -3.73 -20.40
CA LEU A 206 -9.89 -2.54 -19.88
C LEU A 206 -10.13 -1.59 -21.06
N ARG A 207 -11.16 -1.85 -21.87
CA ARG A 207 -11.78 -0.79 -22.64
C ARG A 207 -12.55 0.05 -21.62
N ALA A 208 -12.12 1.29 -21.43
CA ALA A 208 -13.01 2.31 -20.91
C ALA A 208 -14.27 2.27 -21.79
N HIS A 209 -15.40 1.90 -21.24
CA HIS A 209 -16.66 2.18 -21.88
C HIS A 209 -16.82 3.69 -21.77
N GLU A 210 -16.47 4.38 -22.84
CA GLU A 210 -16.94 5.73 -23.09
C GLU A 210 -18.47 5.63 -23.20
N THR A 211 -19.17 6.13 -22.20
CA THR A 211 -20.59 6.50 -22.30
C THR A 211 -20.73 7.98 -22.08
#